data_f4513563a60be9424429befd84ae9bb5
#
_entry.id   f4513563a60be9424429befd84ae9bb5
#
_cell.length_a   1.000
_cell.length_b   1.000
_cell.length_c   1.000
_cell.angle_alpha   90.00
_cell.angle_beta   90.00
_cell.angle_gamma   90.00
#
_symmetry.space_group_name_H-M   'P 1'
#
loop_
_entity.id
_entity.type
_entity.pdbx_description
1 polymer ?
#
loop_
_entity_poly.entity_id
_entity_poly.type
_entity_poly.pdbx_seq_one_letter_code
_entity_poly.pdbx_strand_id
1 'polypeptide(L)'
;YIRMPWVSEQFDSLYLSNNNNPILRESYRDQLVARTGYTITLTNRRRLNALYPTYSLRGSVEVSGALPRLVTTLNGADRDEFGQKKIVGVAYAEYVKGTVDYARTFYFSKKHSLAYHVGLGLAHPYGNSDVLPFERRFFAGGTNSIRGWSTRTLGPGSYRRKTGGSDFVNQTGDMKLEFSVENRMKVTSLFAIAQFIAIGNIWTLKNYPDQEGGQFKFNSFYKELAVAYGIGLRLDLNFLLLRFDVGARAYDPEEGSRHFVLFRPAWKRSAFHFGIGYPF
;
A
#
# COMPACT_ATOMS: atom_id res chain seq x y z
N TYR A 1 -2.47 19.85 6.98
CA TYR A 1 -1.21 20.51 6.71
C TYR A 1 -0.06 19.57 7.08
N ILE A 2 0.78 19.24 6.10
CA ILE A 2 2.02 18.48 6.29
C ILE A 2 3.11 19.52 6.40
N ARG A 3 3.79 19.57 7.54
CA ARG A 3 4.88 20.51 7.79
C ARG A 3 6.14 19.72 8.09
N MET A 4 7.23 20.08 7.41
CA MET A 4 8.58 19.67 7.77
C MET A 4 9.17 20.70 8.73
N PRO A 5 9.21 20.43 10.03
CA PRO A 5 9.63 21.43 11.00
C PRO A 5 11.11 21.78 10.88
N TRP A 6 11.92 20.88 10.34
CA TRP A 6 13.36 21.08 10.23
C TRP A 6 13.99 20.05 9.28
N VAL A 7 14.89 20.51 8.43
CA VAL A 7 15.75 19.70 7.56
C VAL A 7 17.17 20.21 7.77
N SER A 8 18.15 19.31 8.05
CA SER A 8 19.53 19.73 8.21
C SER A 8 20.11 20.18 6.89
N GLU A 9 20.99 21.21 6.88
CA GLU A 9 21.66 21.69 5.65
C GLU A 9 22.43 20.57 4.95
N GLN A 10 23.03 19.66 5.72
CA GLN A 10 23.75 18.52 5.20
C GLN A 10 22.81 17.52 4.49
N PHE A 11 21.62 17.27 5.02
CA PHE A 11 20.63 16.42 4.39
C PHE A 11 20.04 17.10 3.14
N ASP A 12 19.74 18.39 3.22
CA ASP A 12 19.25 19.16 2.08
C ASP A 12 20.22 19.13 0.91
N SER A 13 21.51 19.43 1.16
CA SER A 13 22.54 19.45 0.13
C SER A 13 22.80 18.08 -0.51
N LEU A 14 22.76 17.00 0.29
CA LEU A 14 23.05 15.66 -0.20
C LEU A 14 21.86 14.99 -0.90
N TYR A 15 20.63 15.25 -0.43
CA TYR A 15 19.47 14.46 -0.82
C TYR A 15 18.34 15.26 -1.46
N LEU A 16 18.21 16.56 -1.20
CA LEU A 16 17.10 17.36 -1.72
C LEU A 16 17.55 18.31 -2.84
N SER A 17 18.54 19.17 -2.57
CA SER A 17 18.96 20.22 -3.52
C SER A 17 19.71 19.66 -4.72
N ASN A 18 20.52 18.62 -4.55
CA ASN A 18 21.33 18.01 -5.61
C ASN A 18 20.73 16.73 -6.21
N ASN A 19 19.56 16.31 -5.74
CA ASN A 19 18.93 15.07 -6.19
C ASN A 19 17.71 15.38 -7.07
N ASN A 20 17.70 14.82 -8.27
CA ASN A 20 16.59 14.95 -9.21
C ASN A 20 15.40 14.01 -8.92
N ASN A 21 15.36 13.36 -7.73
CA ASN A 21 14.24 12.49 -7.34
C ASN A 21 13.01 13.33 -6.94
N PRO A 22 11.98 13.45 -7.79
CA PRO A 22 10.81 14.26 -7.51
C PRO A 22 10.00 13.73 -6.34
N ILE A 23 10.01 12.40 -6.11
CA ILE A 23 9.28 11.75 -5.02
C ILE A 23 9.92 12.11 -3.68
N LEU A 24 11.26 12.07 -3.62
CA LEU A 24 11.99 12.44 -2.41
C LEU A 24 11.79 13.92 -2.09
N ARG A 25 11.96 14.79 -3.06
CA ARG A 25 11.77 16.25 -2.88
C ARG A 25 10.37 16.58 -2.38
N GLU A 26 9.32 15.99 -2.99
CA GLU A 26 7.94 16.23 -2.63
C GLU A 26 7.60 15.65 -1.23
N SER A 27 8.27 14.57 -0.81
CA SER A 27 8.10 13.96 0.52
C SER A 27 8.61 14.83 1.68
N TYR A 28 9.55 15.74 1.39
CA TYR A 28 10.14 16.66 2.37
C TYR A 28 9.71 18.10 2.17
N ARG A 29 8.62 18.33 1.46
CA ARG A 29 8.09 19.67 1.20
C ARG A 29 6.87 19.96 2.05
N ASP A 30 6.75 21.21 2.50
CA ASP A 30 5.55 21.70 3.16
C ASP A 30 4.37 21.68 2.19
N GLN A 31 3.28 21.02 2.55
CA GLN A 31 2.09 20.89 1.69
C GLN A 31 0.79 21.03 2.46
N LEU A 32 -0.16 21.73 1.85
CA LEU A 32 -1.55 21.76 2.29
C LEU A 32 -2.32 20.63 1.58
N VAL A 33 -2.80 19.64 2.33
CA VAL A 33 -3.66 18.56 1.82
C VAL A 33 -5.10 18.80 2.29
N ALA A 34 -5.87 19.54 1.49
CA ALA A 34 -7.29 19.77 1.73
C ALA A 34 -8.11 18.79 0.89
N ARG A 35 -8.61 17.73 1.51
CA ARG A 35 -9.26 16.62 0.83
C ARG A 35 -10.73 16.46 1.24
N THR A 36 -11.52 15.99 0.29
CA THR A 36 -12.89 15.51 0.51
C THR A 36 -12.97 14.08 -0.01
N GLY A 37 -13.65 13.21 0.70
CA GLY A 37 -13.77 11.83 0.27
C GLY A 37 -15.08 11.21 0.71
N TYR A 38 -15.47 10.17 -0.01
CA TYR A 38 -16.63 9.36 0.28
C TYR A 38 -16.25 7.88 0.36
N THR A 39 -16.76 7.19 1.36
CA THR A 39 -16.52 5.76 1.56
C THR A 39 -17.84 5.03 1.73
N ILE A 40 -18.06 4.00 0.92
CA ILE A 40 -19.19 3.08 1.06
C ILE A 40 -18.65 1.75 1.60
N THR A 41 -19.33 1.20 2.60
CA THR A 41 -19.06 -0.14 3.11
C THR A 41 -20.34 -0.96 3.10
N LEU A 42 -20.34 -2.03 2.32
CA LEU A 42 -21.44 -3.00 2.25
C LEU A 42 -20.98 -4.30 2.89
N THR A 43 -21.73 -4.81 3.86
CA THR A 43 -21.38 -6.04 4.58
C THR A 43 -22.62 -6.77 5.08
N ASN A 44 -22.55 -8.09 5.09
CA ASN A 44 -23.58 -8.96 5.69
C ASN A 44 -23.12 -9.60 7.00
N ARG A 45 -22.01 -9.15 7.60
CA ARG A 45 -21.41 -9.71 8.84
C ARG A 45 -22.32 -9.66 10.09
N ARG A 46 -23.46 -8.99 10.03
CA ARG A 46 -24.42 -8.88 11.13
C ARG A 46 -25.17 -10.16 11.47
N ARG A 47 -25.11 -11.19 10.62
CA ARG A 47 -25.80 -12.47 10.88
C ARG A 47 -24.88 -13.42 11.66
N LEU A 48 -25.24 -13.66 12.90
CA LEU A 48 -24.53 -14.53 13.84
C LEU A 48 -24.62 -16.04 13.53
N ASN A 49 -25.33 -16.46 12.48
CA ASN A 49 -25.43 -17.86 12.10
C ASN A 49 -24.15 -18.32 11.39
N ALA A 50 -23.42 -19.22 12.06
CA ALA A 50 -22.05 -19.61 11.85
C ALA A 50 -21.68 -20.28 10.51
N LEU A 51 -22.63 -20.51 9.59
CA LEU A 51 -22.37 -21.24 8.34
C LEU A 51 -22.75 -20.45 7.07
N TYR A 52 -23.23 -19.24 7.19
CA TYR A 52 -23.49 -18.40 6.01
C TYR A 52 -22.23 -17.65 5.56
N PRO A 53 -21.94 -17.64 4.25
CA PRO A 53 -20.84 -16.86 3.72
C PRO A 53 -20.98 -15.38 4.10
N THR A 54 -19.92 -14.81 4.63
CA THR A 54 -19.86 -13.38 4.93
C THR A 54 -19.08 -12.64 3.86
N TYR A 55 -19.49 -11.41 3.56
CA TYR A 55 -18.75 -10.53 2.67
C TYR A 55 -18.60 -9.12 3.24
N SER A 56 -17.59 -8.42 2.76
CA SER A 56 -17.38 -7.00 2.99
C SER A 56 -16.86 -6.38 1.69
N LEU A 57 -17.55 -5.39 1.17
CA LEU A 57 -17.10 -4.56 0.05
C LEU A 57 -16.95 -3.15 0.57
N ARG A 58 -15.74 -2.59 0.46
CA ARG A 58 -15.44 -1.21 0.80
C ARG A 58 -14.92 -0.50 -0.44
N GLY A 59 -15.61 0.54 -0.86
CA GLY A 59 -15.18 1.45 -1.90
C GLY A 59 -14.93 2.83 -1.33
N SER A 60 -13.84 3.49 -1.71
CA SER A 60 -13.60 4.89 -1.35
C SER A 60 -13.11 5.70 -2.54
N VAL A 61 -13.53 6.95 -2.60
CA VAL A 61 -13.02 7.96 -3.52
C VAL A 61 -12.62 9.18 -2.71
N GLU A 62 -11.47 9.73 -2.99
CA GLU A 62 -10.90 10.91 -2.34
C GLU A 62 -10.42 11.89 -3.40
N VAL A 63 -10.76 13.15 -3.27
CA VAL A 63 -10.30 14.26 -4.12
C VAL A 63 -9.66 15.30 -3.23
N SER A 64 -8.46 15.72 -3.57
CA SER A 64 -7.73 16.79 -2.87
C SER A 64 -7.53 17.99 -3.78
N GLY A 65 -7.49 19.19 -3.17
CA GLY A 65 -7.16 20.43 -3.84
C GLY A 65 -8.33 21.15 -4.51
N ALA A 66 -9.53 20.61 -4.55
CA ALA A 66 -10.68 21.26 -5.20
C ALA A 66 -11.00 22.64 -4.61
N LEU A 67 -11.11 22.75 -3.27
CA LEU A 67 -11.35 24.03 -2.59
C LEU A 67 -10.16 24.99 -2.71
N PRO A 68 -8.92 24.60 -2.40
CA PRO A 68 -7.73 25.42 -2.68
C PRO A 68 -7.67 25.95 -4.10
N ARG A 69 -7.96 25.12 -5.10
CA ARG A 69 -7.98 25.51 -6.50
C ARG A 69 -9.03 26.61 -6.78
N LEU A 70 -10.24 26.44 -6.24
CA LEU A 70 -11.30 27.43 -6.38
C LEU A 70 -10.85 28.77 -5.80
N VAL A 71 -10.34 28.80 -4.57
CA VAL A 71 -9.86 30.01 -3.89
C VAL A 71 -8.73 30.69 -4.69
N THR A 72 -7.70 29.95 -5.11
CA THR A 72 -6.58 30.52 -5.86
C THR A 72 -6.97 30.99 -7.26
N THR A 73 -8.00 30.40 -7.86
CA THR A 73 -8.52 30.85 -9.16
C THR A 73 -9.31 32.13 -9.02
N LEU A 74 -10.18 32.24 -8.00
CA LEU A 74 -10.95 33.44 -7.73
C LEU A 74 -10.07 34.66 -7.33
N ASN A 75 -8.99 34.40 -6.59
CA ASN A 75 -8.04 35.43 -6.16
C ASN A 75 -6.97 35.77 -7.22
N GLY A 76 -6.99 35.14 -8.40
CA GLY A 76 -5.99 35.39 -9.45
C GLY A 76 -4.56 35.05 -9.03
N ALA A 77 -4.38 34.06 -8.15
CA ALA A 77 -3.06 33.69 -7.63
C ALA A 77 -2.14 33.18 -8.75
N ASP A 78 -0.95 33.77 -8.86
CA ASP A 78 0.08 33.38 -9.80
C ASP A 78 0.77 32.07 -9.39
N ARG A 79 1.44 31.44 -10.36
CA ARG A 79 2.26 30.26 -10.11
C ARG A 79 3.66 30.71 -9.66
N ASP A 80 4.25 29.96 -8.73
CA ASP A 80 5.64 30.18 -8.31
C ASP A 80 6.65 29.66 -9.34
N GLU A 81 7.94 29.79 -9.04
CA GLU A 81 9.05 29.29 -9.87
C GLU A 81 8.97 27.79 -10.19
N PHE A 82 8.25 27.04 -9.36
CA PHE A 82 8.01 25.60 -9.54
C PHE A 82 6.69 25.29 -10.25
N GLY A 83 6.02 26.31 -10.77
CA GLY A 83 4.72 26.18 -11.45
C GLY A 83 3.56 25.89 -10.54
N GLN A 84 3.69 26.06 -9.22
CA GLN A 84 2.66 25.74 -8.23
C GLN A 84 1.97 27.03 -7.72
N LYS A 85 0.66 26.92 -7.49
CA LYS A 85 -0.11 27.94 -6.79
C LYS A 85 -0.04 27.68 -5.28
N LYS A 86 -0.01 28.76 -4.49
CA LYS A 86 0.10 28.73 -3.03
C LYS A 86 -1.11 29.38 -2.35
N ILE A 87 -1.47 28.87 -1.19
CA ILE A 87 -2.40 29.51 -0.24
C ILE A 87 -1.62 29.81 1.03
N VAL A 88 -1.61 31.08 1.44
CA VAL A 88 -0.86 31.54 2.63
C VAL A 88 0.61 31.06 2.58
N GLY A 89 1.25 31.17 1.41
CA GLY A 89 2.65 30.79 1.21
C GLY A 89 2.93 29.30 1.07
N VAL A 90 1.92 28.41 1.19
CA VAL A 90 2.08 26.97 1.14
C VAL A 90 1.45 26.39 -0.13
N ALA A 91 2.19 25.53 -0.84
CA ALA A 91 1.66 24.79 -1.98
C ALA A 91 0.59 23.78 -1.53
N TYR A 92 -0.44 23.57 -2.34
CA TYR A 92 -1.49 22.60 -2.02
C TYR A 92 -1.44 21.41 -2.99
N ALA A 93 -1.74 20.24 -2.45
CA ALA A 93 -1.76 19.00 -3.22
C ALA A 93 -3.08 18.83 -3.97
N GLU A 94 -2.99 18.53 -5.28
CA GLU A 94 -4.12 18.16 -6.13
C GLU A 94 -4.00 16.72 -6.60
N TYR A 95 -4.93 15.86 -6.19
CA TYR A 95 -4.98 14.48 -6.63
C TYR A 95 -6.39 13.91 -6.53
N VAL A 96 -6.63 12.84 -7.26
CA VAL A 96 -7.76 11.93 -7.09
C VAL A 96 -7.24 10.56 -6.69
N LYS A 97 -7.91 9.89 -5.73
CA LYS A 97 -7.56 8.56 -5.26
C LYS A 97 -8.82 7.73 -5.09
N GLY A 98 -8.80 6.52 -5.65
CA GLY A 98 -9.85 5.52 -5.49
C GLY A 98 -9.30 4.22 -4.91
N THR A 99 -10.06 3.56 -4.04
CA THR A 99 -9.75 2.22 -3.56
C THR A 99 -11.00 1.36 -3.54
N VAL A 100 -10.82 0.07 -3.82
CA VAL A 100 -11.85 -0.95 -3.69
C VAL A 100 -11.24 -2.15 -2.97
N ASP A 101 -11.84 -2.55 -1.86
CA ASP A 101 -11.46 -3.72 -1.09
C ASP A 101 -12.67 -4.66 -0.98
N TYR A 102 -12.52 -5.87 -1.45
CA TYR A 102 -13.54 -6.91 -1.36
C TYR A 102 -13.00 -8.12 -0.61
N ALA A 103 -13.69 -8.52 0.43
CA ALA A 103 -13.37 -9.72 1.19
C ALA A 103 -14.60 -10.62 1.31
N ARG A 104 -14.40 -11.94 1.21
CA ARG A 104 -15.46 -12.93 1.40
C ARG A 104 -14.92 -14.12 2.17
N THR A 105 -15.74 -14.63 3.09
CA THR A 105 -15.43 -15.83 3.86
C THR A 105 -16.53 -16.88 3.68
N PHE A 106 -16.13 -18.08 3.30
CA PHE A 106 -16.96 -19.27 3.24
C PHE A 106 -16.71 -20.15 4.48
N TYR A 107 -17.76 -20.61 5.10
CA TYR A 107 -17.67 -21.50 6.24
C TYR A 107 -18.12 -22.91 5.80
N PHE A 108 -17.20 -23.85 5.76
CA PHE A 108 -17.50 -25.26 5.44
C PHE A 108 -17.97 -26.02 6.67
N SER A 109 -17.53 -25.61 7.86
CA SER A 109 -17.95 -26.14 9.14
C SER A 109 -17.73 -25.10 10.25
N LYS A 110 -18.14 -25.40 11.49
CA LYS A 110 -17.83 -24.58 12.67
C LYS A 110 -16.32 -24.42 12.92
N LYS A 111 -15.51 -25.33 12.36
CA LYS A 111 -14.05 -25.33 12.55
C LYS A 111 -13.25 -24.96 11.30
N HIS A 112 -13.87 -24.93 10.12
CA HIS A 112 -13.16 -24.74 8.87
C HIS A 112 -13.79 -23.64 8.01
N SER A 113 -12.98 -22.67 7.58
CA SER A 113 -13.39 -21.57 6.69
C SER A 113 -12.30 -21.20 5.72
N LEU A 114 -12.70 -20.69 4.55
CA LEU A 114 -11.85 -20.14 3.52
C LEU A 114 -12.23 -18.68 3.30
N ALA A 115 -11.27 -17.79 3.44
CA ALA A 115 -11.44 -16.37 3.19
C ALA A 115 -10.59 -15.95 2.01
N TYR A 116 -11.10 -15.03 1.17
CA TYR A 116 -10.28 -14.36 0.16
C TYR A 116 -10.51 -12.85 0.18
N HIS A 117 -9.53 -12.13 -0.28
CA HIS A 117 -9.50 -10.67 -0.36
C HIS A 117 -8.95 -10.23 -1.71
N VAL A 118 -9.57 -9.19 -2.28
CA VAL A 118 -9.10 -8.47 -3.46
C VAL A 118 -9.04 -7.00 -3.10
N GLY A 119 -7.88 -6.39 -3.27
CA GLY A 119 -7.65 -4.97 -3.03
C GLY A 119 -7.14 -4.29 -4.29
N LEU A 120 -7.81 -3.22 -4.69
CA LEU A 120 -7.44 -2.37 -5.82
C LEU A 120 -7.29 -0.93 -5.35
N GLY A 121 -6.28 -0.24 -5.84
CA GLY A 121 -6.08 1.17 -5.56
C GLY A 121 -5.49 1.88 -6.77
N LEU A 122 -5.98 3.08 -7.05
CA LEU A 122 -5.47 3.97 -8.08
C LEU A 122 -5.48 5.40 -7.55
N ALA A 123 -4.39 6.11 -7.75
CA ALA A 123 -4.28 7.51 -7.40
C ALA A 123 -3.56 8.27 -8.52
N HIS A 124 -4.02 9.47 -8.83
CA HIS A 124 -3.47 10.30 -9.90
C HIS A 124 -3.31 11.74 -9.44
N PRO A 125 -2.09 12.28 -9.41
CA PRO A 125 -1.84 13.70 -9.18
C PRO A 125 -2.17 14.49 -10.43
N TYR A 126 -2.71 15.70 -10.26
CA TYR A 126 -3.03 16.62 -11.36
C TYR A 126 -2.83 18.08 -10.95
N GLY A 127 -2.94 18.98 -11.92
CA GLY A 127 -3.01 20.44 -11.70
C GLY A 127 -1.79 21.03 -11.00
N ASN A 128 -1.89 21.18 -9.67
CA ASN A 128 -0.83 21.79 -8.84
C ASN A 128 0.20 20.76 -8.33
N SER A 129 0.00 19.49 -8.60
CA SER A 129 0.87 18.39 -8.13
C SER A 129 1.33 17.50 -9.26
N ASP A 130 2.63 17.28 -9.38
CA ASP A 130 3.23 16.32 -10.30
C ASP A 130 3.38 14.93 -9.69
N VAL A 131 3.48 14.86 -8.38
CA VAL A 131 3.66 13.65 -7.58
C VAL A 131 2.65 13.66 -6.45
N LEU A 132 2.18 12.48 -6.05
CA LEU A 132 1.32 12.33 -4.86
C LEU A 132 2.12 12.61 -3.58
N PRO A 133 1.53 13.27 -2.57
CA PRO A 133 2.11 13.33 -1.24
C PRO A 133 2.45 11.93 -0.74
N PHE A 134 3.60 11.76 -0.08
CA PHE A 134 4.11 10.46 0.35
C PHE A 134 3.10 9.64 1.15
N GLU A 135 2.37 10.27 2.06
CA GLU A 135 1.36 9.62 2.91
C GLU A 135 0.11 9.18 2.12
N ARG A 136 -0.02 9.62 0.87
CA ARG A 136 -1.15 9.28 -0.01
C ARG A 136 -0.80 8.23 -1.04
N ARG A 137 0.48 7.95 -1.23
CA ARG A 137 0.95 6.88 -2.10
C ARG A 137 0.58 5.51 -1.53
N PHE A 138 0.48 4.53 -2.41
CA PHE A 138 0.30 3.14 -2.00
C PHE A 138 1.65 2.51 -1.65
N PHE A 139 1.61 1.55 -0.76
CA PHE A 139 2.73 0.68 -0.43
C PHE A 139 2.25 -0.75 -0.26
N ALA A 140 3.15 -1.73 -0.42
CA ALA A 140 2.86 -3.15 -0.26
C ALA A 140 3.83 -3.82 0.73
N GLY A 141 3.43 -5.00 1.20
CA GLY A 141 4.09 -5.73 2.27
C GLY A 141 3.51 -5.40 3.64
N GLY A 142 3.73 -6.31 4.59
CA GLY A 142 3.26 -6.20 5.96
C GLY A 142 2.07 -7.12 6.28
N THR A 143 1.65 -7.01 7.51
CA THR A 143 0.67 -7.87 8.18
C THR A 143 -0.68 -8.03 7.45
N ASN A 144 -1.18 -6.97 6.80
CA ASN A 144 -2.49 -6.94 6.13
C ASN A 144 -2.37 -6.83 4.60
N SER A 145 -1.19 -7.06 4.04
CA SER A 145 -0.87 -6.96 2.63
C SER A 145 -0.18 -8.25 2.18
N ILE A 146 0.89 -8.16 1.40
CA ILE A 146 1.66 -9.32 0.92
C ILE A 146 2.63 -9.79 2.01
N ARG A 147 2.26 -10.79 2.79
CA ARG A 147 2.93 -11.22 4.04
C ARG A 147 4.29 -11.92 3.87
N GLY A 148 4.84 -11.96 2.66
CA GLY A 148 6.23 -12.37 2.41
C GLY A 148 7.25 -11.25 2.58
N TRP A 149 6.79 -10.00 2.69
CA TRP A 149 7.60 -8.79 2.83
C TRP A 149 7.24 -8.02 4.09
N SER A 150 8.22 -7.40 4.70
CA SER A 150 8.00 -6.43 5.77
C SER A 150 7.21 -5.22 5.24
N THR A 151 6.67 -4.41 6.13
CA THR A 151 5.89 -3.22 5.75
C THR A 151 6.71 -2.28 4.89
N ARG A 152 6.15 -1.88 3.73
CA ARG A 152 6.79 -0.95 2.77
C ARG A 152 8.13 -1.46 2.22
N THR A 153 8.22 -2.75 1.91
CA THR A 153 9.45 -3.33 1.34
C THR A 153 9.21 -4.10 0.04
N LEU A 154 8.04 -3.98 -0.55
CA LEU A 154 7.69 -4.59 -1.84
C LEU A 154 7.38 -3.52 -2.88
N GLY A 155 7.98 -3.64 -4.04
CA GLY A 155 7.71 -2.79 -5.22
C GLY A 155 8.35 -1.40 -5.17
N PRO A 156 8.00 -0.52 -6.11
CA PRO A 156 7.00 -0.69 -7.17
C PRO A 156 7.50 -1.58 -8.32
N GLY A 157 6.60 -2.36 -8.92
CA GLY A 157 6.93 -3.24 -10.04
C GLY A 157 8.10 -4.16 -9.76
N SER A 158 9.10 -4.12 -10.65
CA SER A 158 10.39 -4.84 -10.50
C SER A 158 11.53 -3.94 -9.98
N TYR A 159 11.21 -2.79 -9.41
CA TYR A 159 12.20 -1.88 -8.83
C TYR A 159 13.09 -2.57 -7.81
N ARG A 160 14.40 -2.42 -7.97
CA ARG A 160 15.39 -2.96 -7.05
C ARG A 160 15.77 -1.92 -6.01
N ARG A 161 15.52 -2.25 -4.76
CA ARG A 161 15.88 -1.40 -3.64
C ARG A 161 17.40 -1.13 -3.62
N LYS A 162 17.77 0.14 -3.59
CA LYS A 162 19.16 0.58 -3.39
C LYS A 162 19.50 0.49 -1.89
N THR A 163 20.72 0.09 -1.58
CA THR A 163 21.22 0.12 -0.20
C THR A 163 21.48 1.57 0.21
N GLY A 164 20.58 2.14 1.00
CA GLY A 164 20.69 3.53 1.50
C GLY A 164 19.48 3.92 2.34
N GLY A 165 19.67 4.81 3.32
CA GLY A 165 18.65 5.16 4.31
C GLY A 165 17.40 5.87 3.79
N SER A 166 17.45 6.51 2.61
CA SER A 166 16.33 7.28 2.02
C SER A 166 15.50 6.49 1.01
N ASP A 167 15.87 5.25 0.68
CA ASP A 167 15.26 4.48 -0.39
C ASP A 167 13.82 4.01 -0.08
N PHE A 168 13.41 4.05 1.18
CA PHE A 168 12.03 3.73 1.59
C PHE A 168 10.97 4.61 0.92
N VAL A 169 11.34 5.84 0.50
CA VAL A 169 10.46 6.77 -0.22
C VAL A 169 10.15 6.24 -1.61
N ASN A 170 11.11 5.56 -2.22
CA ASN A 170 10.97 4.97 -3.55
C ASN A 170 10.12 3.69 -3.53
N GLN A 171 9.91 3.06 -2.36
CA GLN A 171 9.06 1.87 -2.23
C GLN A 171 7.58 2.24 -2.06
N THR A 172 7.09 3.12 -2.93
CA THR A 172 5.71 3.60 -2.98
C THR A 172 5.23 3.69 -4.42
N GLY A 173 3.92 3.59 -4.64
CA GLY A 173 3.31 3.62 -5.96
C GLY A 173 2.02 4.43 -6.01
N ASP A 174 1.54 4.64 -7.22
CA ASP A 174 0.29 5.33 -7.53
C ASP A 174 -0.86 4.35 -7.79
N MET A 175 -0.53 3.08 -8.00
CA MET A 175 -1.45 1.97 -8.22
C MET A 175 -1.10 0.80 -7.30
N LYS A 176 -2.13 0.07 -6.84
CA LYS A 176 -2.00 -1.14 -6.01
C LYS A 176 -2.94 -2.22 -6.50
N LEU A 177 -2.45 -3.46 -6.54
CA LEU A 177 -3.23 -4.67 -6.77
C LEU A 177 -2.82 -5.72 -5.75
N GLU A 178 -3.79 -6.24 -5.01
CA GLU A 178 -3.58 -7.30 -4.02
C GLU A 178 -4.67 -8.36 -4.13
N PHE A 179 -4.25 -9.60 -4.01
CA PHE A 179 -5.13 -10.76 -3.87
C PHE A 179 -4.57 -11.67 -2.78
N SER A 180 -5.42 -12.15 -1.89
CA SER A 180 -5.01 -13.14 -0.90
C SER A 180 -6.11 -14.15 -0.63
N VAL A 181 -5.68 -15.37 -0.30
CA VAL A 181 -6.55 -16.47 0.13
C VAL A 181 -6.01 -17.00 1.44
N GLU A 182 -6.89 -17.24 2.40
CA GLU A 182 -6.54 -17.76 3.72
C GLU A 182 -7.50 -18.89 4.11
N ASN A 183 -6.95 -20.08 4.25
CA ASN A 183 -7.61 -21.25 4.81
C ASN A 183 -7.46 -21.23 6.33
N ARG A 184 -8.56 -21.27 7.09
CA ARG A 184 -8.59 -21.15 8.55
C ARG A 184 -9.16 -22.41 9.16
N MET A 185 -8.43 -23.03 10.09
CA MET A 185 -8.86 -24.23 10.80
C MET A 185 -8.78 -24.00 12.32
N LYS A 186 -9.93 -24.04 13.00
CA LYS A 186 -9.97 -23.99 14.47
C LYS A 186 -9.56 -25.34 15.02
N VAL A 187 -8.48 -25.36 15.81
CA VAL A 187 -7.97 -26.54 16.51
C VAL A 187 -8.71 -26.69 17.83
N THR A 188 -8.80 -25.60 18.59
CA THR A 188 -9.55 -25.50 19.85
C THR A 188 -10.46 -24.27 19.83
N SER A 189 -11.16 -23.99 20.92
CA SER A 189 -11.89 -22.72 21.08
C SER A 189 -10.96 -21.50 21.09
N LEU A 190 -9.73 -21.68 21.58
CA LEU A 190 -8.73 -20.65 21.75
C LEU A 190 -7.77 -20.51 20.56
N PHE A 191 -7.45 -21.64 19.87
CA PHE A 191 -6.42 -21.67 18.83
C PHE A 191 -6.99 -22.02 17.46
N ALA A 192 -6.55 -21.29 16.43
CA ALA A 192 -6.75 -21.66 15.04
C ALA A 192 -5.43 -21.53 14.25
N ILE A 193 -5.28 -22.38 13.25
CA ILE A 193 -4.18 -22.34 12.29
C ILE A 193 -4.73 -21.74 11.00
N ALA A 194 -3.93 -20.87 10.38
CA ALA A 194 -4.20 -20.31 9.07
C ALA A 194 -3.08 -20.68 8.09
N GLN A 195 -3.46 -21.01 6.87
CA GLN A 195 -2.54 -21.17 5.73
C GLN A 195 -2.94 -20.12 4.70
N PHE A 196 -1.98 -19.44 4.11
CA PHE A 196 -2.31 -18.35 3.20
C PHE A 196 -1.39 -18.29 1.98
N ILE A 197 -1.95 -17.73 0.91
CA ILE A 197 -1.24 -17.27 -0.27
C ILE A 197 -1.63 -15.81 -0.48
N ALA A 198 -0.65 -14.95 -0.78
CA ALA A 198 -0.86 -13.55 -1.08
C ALA A 198 -0.09 -13.19 -2.36
N ILE A 199 -0.76 -12.48 -3.26
CA ILE A 199 -0.25 -12.08 -4.58
C ILE A 199 -0.53 -10.61 -4.77
N GLY A 200 0.42 -9.85 -5.29
CA GLY A 200 0.18 -8.44 -5.61
C GLY A 200 1.45 -7.64 -5.76
N ASN A 201 1.26 -6.37 -6.05
CA ASN A 201 2.33 -5.38 -6.12
C ASN A 201 1.72 -3.96 -6.12
N ILE A 202 2.61 -2.97 -6.11
CA ILE A 202 2.30 -1.58 -6.40
C ILE A 202 3.08 -1.14 -7.64
N TRP A 203 2.61 -0.07 -8.30
CA TRP A 203 3.27 0.52 -9.47
C TRP A 203 3.12 2.03 -9.45
N THR A 204 4.01 2.70 -10.19
CA THR A 204 3.85 4.11 -10.53
C THR A 204 3.11 4.25 -11.86
N LEU A 205 2.34 5.31 -12.05
CA LEU A 205 1.71 5.61 -13.34
C LEU A 205 2.70 6.34 -14.27
N LYS A 206 3.56 7.17 -13.70
CA LYS A 206 4.63 7.88 -14.43
C LYS A 206 5.95 7.10 -14.33
N ASN A 207 6.82 7.29 -15.30
CA ASN A 207 8.19 6.80 -15.22
C ASN A 207 9.04 7.77 -14.37
N TYR A 208 9.64 7.25 -13.30
CA TYR A 208 10.56 7.99 -12.46
C TYR A 208 11.96 7.40 -12.60
N PRO A 209 12.99 8.22 -12.91
CA PRO A 209 14.37 7.72 -13.07
C PRO A 209 14.90 6.94 -11.86
N ASP A 210 14.47 7.32 -10.66
CA ASP A 210 14.88 6.68 -9.41
C ASP A 210 14.07 5.40 -9.07
N GLN A 211 13.05 5.06 -9.86
CA GLN A 211 12.22 3.87 -9.70
C GLN A 211 12.20 3.06 -11.00
N GLU A 212 13.38 2.74 -11.54
CA GLU A 212 13.51 1.92 -12.76
C GLU A 212 12.80 0.58 -12.60
N GLY A 213 11.92 0.21 -13.55
CA GLY A 213 11.06 -0.96 -13.46
C GLY A 213 9.79 -0.78 -12.61
N GLY A 214 9.57 0.43 -12.02
CA GLY A 214 8.42 0.71 -11.18
C GLY A 214 7.15 1.12 -11.93
N GLN A 215 7.25 1.48 -13.22
CA GLN A 215 6.12 1.96 -14.00
C GLN A 215 5.19 0.82 -14.42
N PHE A 216 3.89 1.01 -14.21
CA PHE A 216 2.85 0.08 -14.68
C PHE A 216 2.84 -0.04 -16.20
N LYS A 217 2.90 -1.26 -16.70
CA LYS A 217 2.76 -1.59 -18.12
C LYS A 217 1.75 -2.71 -18.27
N PHE A 218 0.68 -2.46 -19.00
CA PHE A 218 -0.43 -3.41 -19.14
C PHE A 218 -0.02 -4.76 -19.75
N ASN A 219 1.00 -4.75 -20.60
CA ASN A 219 1.52 -5.95 -21.26
C ASN A 219 2.50 -6.78 -20.43
N SER A 220 2.96 -6.28 -19.26
CA SER A 220 4.00 -6.94 -18.44
C SER A 220 3.73 -6.98 -16.94
N PHE A 221 2.73 -6.25 -16.42
CA PHE A 221 2.47 -6.16 -14.98
C PHE A 221 2.30 -7.52 -14.29
N TYR A 222 1.78 -8.52 -14.98
CA TYR A 222 1.59 -9.88 -14.45
C TYR A 222 2.92 -10.59 -14.14
N LYS A 223 4.03 -10.20 -14.79
CA LYS A 223 5.39 -10.69 -14.52
C LYS A 223 6.01 -10.04 -13.27
N GLU A 224 5.40 -8.98 -12.81
CA GLU A 224 5.86 -8.19 -11.66
C GLU A 224 5.02 -8.47 -10.40
N LEU A 225 4.06 -9.41 -10.48
CA LEU A 225 3.25 -9.82 -9.33
C LEU A 225 4.09 -10.64 -8.36
N ALA A 226 4.34 -10.09 -7.19
CA ALA A 226 4.98 -10.80 -6.09
C ALA A 226 4.06 -11.89 -5.53
N VAL A 227 4.62 -13.04 -5.18
CA VAL A 227 3.86 -14.17 -4.59
C VAL A 227 4.48 -14.57 -3.26
N ALA A 228 3.65 -14.60 -2.23
CA ALA A 228 3.99 -15.10 -0.91
C ALA A 228 3.05 -16.21 -0.47
N TYR A 229 3.54 -17.11 0.37
CA TYR A 229 2.75 -18.12 1.06
C TYR A 229 3.21 -18.22 2.51
N GLY A 230 2.39 -18.80 3.36
CA GLY A 230 2.77 -18.92 4.76
C GLY A 230 1.74 -19.59 5.62
N ILE A 231 2.12 -19.67 6.88
CA ILE A 231 1.26 -20.20 7.95
C ILE A 231 1.14 -19.16 9.05
N GLY A 232 0.05 -19.24 9.80
CA GLY A 232 -0.15 -18.36 10.93
C GLY A 232 -0.95 -19.01 12.05
N LEU A 233 -0.65 -18.57 13.25
CA LEU A 233 -1.37 -18.92 14.46
C LEU A 233 -2.36 -17.79 14.81
N ARG A 234 -3.55 -18.15 15.18
CA ARG A 234 -4.61 -17.27 15.66
C ARG A 234 -4.93 -17.65 17.11
N LEU A 235 -4.84 -16.68 18.00
CA LEU A 235 -5.23 -16.82 19.40
C LEU A 235 -6.50 -15.99 19.62
N ASP A 236 -7.62 -16.68 19.79
CA ASP A 236 -8.95 -16.06 19.95
C ASP A 236 -9.27 -16.00 21.46
N LEU A 237 -9.13 -14.80 22.03
CA LEU A 237 -9.40 -14.51 23.43
C LEU A 237 -10.86 -14.04 23.66
N ASN A 238 -11.77 -14.26 22.72
CA ASN A 238 -13.15 -13.78 22.66
C ASN A 238 -13.30 -12.26 22.46
N PHE A 239 -12.58 -11.44 23.23
CA PHE A 239 -12.58 -9.97 23.10
C PHE A 239 -11.45 -9.45 22.18
N LEU A 240 -10.44 -10.27 21.90
CA LEU A 240 -9.27 -9.93 21.12
C LEU A 240 -8.75 -11.14 20.36
N LEU A 241 -8.51 -10.99 19.05
CA LEU A 241 -7.83 -11.98 18.24
C LEU A 241 -6.38 -11.54 18.02
N LEU A 242 -5.43 -12.31 18.52
CA LEU A 242 -4.02 -12.13 18.22
C LEU A 242 -3.61 -13.02 17.07
N ARG A 243 -2.75 -12.50 16.21
CA ARG A 243 -2.30 -13.16 14.99
C ARG A 243 -0.79 -13.13 14.88
N PHE A 244 -0.20 -14.29 14.62
CA PHE A 244 1.22 -14.48 14.37
C PHE A 244 1.37 -15.18 13.02
N ASP A 245 1.93 -14.50 12.05
CA ASP A 245 2.10 -15.02 10.69
C ASP A 245 3.59 -15.14 10.35
N VAL A 246 3.96 -16.23 9.70
CA VAL A 246 5.25 -16.40 9.04
C VAL A 246 4.97 -16.56 7.55
N GLY A 247 5.40 -15.57 6.77
CA GLY A 247 5.24 -15.55 5.32
C GLY A 247 6.59 -15.70 4.63
N ALA A 248 6.63 -16.52 3.59
CA ALA A 248 7.79 -16.74 2.75
C ALA A 248 7.51 -16.27 1.32
N ARG A 249 8.51 -15.69 0.67
CA ARG A 249 8.47 -15.31 -0.74
C ARG A 249 8.57 -16.55 -1.61
N ALA A 250 7.68 -16.70 -2.58
CA ALA A 250 7.76 -17.72 -3.62
C ALA A 250 8.28 -17.13 -4.93
N TYR A 251 7.78 -15.94 -5.29
CA TYR A 251 8.18 -15.19 -6.45
C TYR A 251 8.45 -13.73 -6.05
N ASP A 252 9.65 -13.24 -6.35
CA ASP A 252 10.11 -11.90 -6.01
C ASP A 252 10.49 -11.13 -7.29
N PRO A 253 9.71 -10.11 -7.70
CA PRO A 253 9.98 -9.37 -8.92
C PRO A 253 11.26 -8.52 -8.86
N GLU A 254 11.76 -8.20 -7.67
CA GLU A 254 13.02 -7.46 -7.46
C GLU A 254 14.27 -8.27 -7.87
N GLU A 255 14.18 -9.60 -7.87
CA GLU A 255 15.32 -10.51 -8.04
C GLU A 255 15.77 -10.71 -9.51
N GLY A 256 15.21 -9.97 -10.47
CA GLY A 256 15.59 -10.01 -11.89
C GLY A 256 15.39 -11.39 -12.50
N SER A 257 16.41 -11.96 -13.14
CA SER A 257 16.33 -13.29 -13.79
C SER A 257 16.07 -14.46 -12.82
N ARG A 258 16.16 -14.26 -11.51
CA ARG A 258 15.99 -15.28 -10.46
C ARG A 258 14.72 -15.07 -9.64
N HIS A 259 13.64 -14.67 -10.27
CA HIS A 259 12.37 -14.36 -9.60
C HIS A 259 11.82 -15.48 -8.69
N PHE A 260 12.02 -16.75 -9.08
CA PHE A 260 11.61 -17.88 -8.24
C PHE A 260 12.61 -18.09 -7.09
N VAL A 261 12.19 -17.72 -5.89
CA VAL A 261 13.03 -17.81 -4.69
C VAL A 261 12.63 -18.98 -3.77
N LEU A 262 11.69 -19.81 -4.22
CA LEU A 262 11.13 -20.93 -3.45
C LEU A 262 12.20 -21.90 -2.93
N PHE A 263 13.26 -22.13 -3.71
CA PHE A 263 14.35 -23.06 -3.37
C PHE A 263 15.49 -22.43 -2.56
N ARG A 264 15.41 -21.15 -2.22
CA ARG A 264 16.38 -20.50 -1.34
C ARG A 264 16.07 -20.79 0.13
N PRO A 265 17.07 -20.69 1.04
CA PRO A 265 16.85 -20.88 2.46
C PRO A 265 15.71 -20.02 3.00
N ALA A 266 14.76 -20.64 3.72
CA ALA A 266 13.53 -19.99 4.17
C ALA A 266 13.80 -18.73 5.01
N TRP A 267 14.80 -18.74 5.90
CA TRP A 267 15.14 -17.60 6.77
C TRP A 267 15.58 -16.34 6.02
N LYS A 268 16.10 -16.45 4.79
CA LYS A 268 16.51 -15.30 3.95
C LYS A 268 15.37 -14.66 3.20
N ARG A 269 14.22 -15.34 3.13
CA ARG A 269 13.05 -14.94 2.33
C ARG A 269 11.74 -14.90 3.10
N SER A 270 11.80 -15.03 4.42
CA SER A 270 10.62 -15.00 5.27
C SER A 270 10.51 -13.70 6.03
N ALA A 271 9.27 -13.30 6.29
CA ALA A 271 8.91 -12.20 7.16
C ALA A 271 7.99 -12.71 8.27
N PHE A 272 8.24 -12.25 9.49
CA PHE A 272 7.40 -12.50 10.64
C PHE A 272 6.47 -11.30 10.86
N HIS A 273 5.21 -11.58 11.12
CA HIS A 273 4.19 -10.55 11.34
C HIS A 273 3.39 -10.84 12.59
N PHE A 274 3.21 -9.79 13.38
CA PHE A 274 2.25 -9.73 14.47
C PHE A 274 1.09 -8.82 14.09
N GLY A 275 -0.14 -9.22 14.43
CA GLY A 275 -1.32 -8.42 14.15
C GLY A 275 -2.46 -8.68 15.11
N ILE A 276 -3.41 -7.75 15.13
CA ILE A 276 -4.64 -7.84 15.91
C ILE A 276 -5.81 -7.92 14.93
N GLY A 277 -6.72 -8.86 15.16
CA GLY A 277 -7.84 -9.14 14.27
C GLY A 277 -7.49 -9.98 13.04
N TYR A 278 -8.49 -10.26 12.21
CA TYR A 278 -8.28 -10.92 10.91
C TYR A 278 -7.68 -9.91 9.91
N PRO A 279 -6.90 -10.37 8.90
CA PRO A 279 -6.26 -9.47 7.95
C PRO A 279 -7.27 -8.77 7.01
N PHE A 280 -8.48 -9.35 6.85
CA PHE A 280 -9.58 -8.87 6.02
C PHE A 280 -10.91 -9.52 6.42
#